data_a50cf01d08e553c19029d8331f0aa8c6
#
_entry.id   a50cf01d08e553c19029d8331f0aa8c6
#
_cell.length_a   1.000
_cell.length_b   1.000
_cell.length_c   1.000
_cell.angle_alpha   90.00
_cell.angle_beta   90.00
_cell.angle_gamma   90.00
#
_symmetry.space_group_name_H-M   'P 1'
#
loop_
_entity.id
_entity.type
_entity.pdbx_description
1 polymer ?
#
loop_
_entity_poly.entity_id
_entity_poly.type
_entity_poly.pdbx_seq_one_letter_code
_entity_poly.pdbx_strand_id
1 'polypeptide(L)'
;MLKIGITGSIGAGKSFVGKLLRERNFQVLDADRMVHELYRDCVELRAEMAAFFGEACLTPTGVNSALIADRIFADASAREKLEKIVYPYLTRAVDVFFNADANATGVANSADAKGAAGAGNATNAGVKSVRFVEAALFSRAPSLVEMLDEIWIVDAPERVRLQRLVARGLSENDAARRIENQRGACAPELFPGKRICTIMNDGDRSQVESQLDDLLEVLK
;
A
#
# COMPACT_ATOMS: atom_id res chain seq x y z
N MET A 1 -9.60 9.59 15.22
CA MET A 1 -8.52 9.40 14.23
C MET A 1 -9.17 8.97 12.93
N LEU A 2 -8.76 9.58 11.82
CA LEU A 2 -9.26 9.24 10.48
C LEU A 2 -8.30 8.25 9.80
N LYS A 3 -8.83 7.18 9.22
CA LYS A 3 -8.10 6.09 8.60
C LYS A 3 -8.32 6.13 7.08
N ILE A 4 -7.28 6.46 6.32
CA ILE A 4 -7.39 6.66 4.87
C ILE A 4 -6.58 5.60 4.14
N GLY A 5 -7.21 4.90 3.19
CA GLY A 5 -6.54 3.99 2.26
C GLY A 5 -6.09 4.70 0.99
N ILE A 6 -4.87 4.46 0.55
CA ILE A 6 -4.35 4.94 -0.74
C ILE A 6 -4.20 3.75 -1.67
N THR A 7 -4.94 3.76 -2.77
CA THR A 7 -4.87 2.72 -3.80
C THR A 7 -4.73 3.33 -5.19
N GLY A 8 -4.57 2.50 -6.19
CA GLY A 8 -4.48 2.93 -7.58
C GLY A 8 -3.80 1.87 -8.44
N SER A 9 -4.09 1.86 -9.71
CA SER A 9 -3.55 0.89 -10.67
C SER A 9 -2.03 0.96 -10.79
N ILE A 10 -1.44 -0.09 -11.31
CA ILE A 10 0.00 -0.16 -11.57
C ILE A 10 0.46 1.05 -12.42
N GLY A 11 1.55 1.70 -12.02
CA GLY A 11 2.08 2.88 -12.70
C GLY A 11 1.38 4.20 -12.38
N ALA A 12 0.26 4.21 -11.61
CA ALA A 12 -0.45 5.43 -11.24
C ALA A 12 0.35 6.36 -10.32
N GLY A 13 1.24 5.81 -9.49
CA GLY A 13 2.12 6.62 -8.63
C GLY A 13 1.68 6.72 -7.18
N LYS A 14 1.00 5.69 -6.63
CA LYS A 14 0.67 5.60 -5.20
C LYS A 14 1.82 5.95 -4.27
N SER A 15 2.96 5.29 -4.46
CA SER A 15 4.14 5.47 -3.60
C SER A 15 4.72 6.89 -3.69
N PHE A 16 4.47 7.60 -4.79
CA PHE A 16 4.79 9.02 -4.90
C PHE A 16 3.89 9.86 -3.99
N VAL A 17 2.57 9.60 -4.00
CA VAL A 17 1.61 10.24 -3.08
C VAL A 17 1.94 9.90 -1.63
N GLY A 18 2.22 8.63 -1.32
CA GLY A 18 2.66 8.21 0.01
C GLY A 18 3.94 8.93 0.48
N LYS A 19 4.91 9.15 -0.43
CA LYS A 19 6.11 9.93 -0.15
C LYS A 19 5.78 11.40 0.18
N LEU A 20 4.93 12.04 -0.62
CA LEU A 20 4.52 13.43 -0.41
C LEU A 20 3.79 13.63 0.94
N LEU A 21 3.01 12.64 1.37
CA LEU A 21 2.36 12.66 2.68
C LEU A 21 3.36 12.50 3.82
N ARG A 22 4.38 11.63 3.68
CA ARG A 22 5.48 11.51 4.66
C ARG A 22 6.30 12.81 4.75
N GLU A 23 6.56 13.48 3.62
CA GLU A 23 7.22 14.79 3.57
C GLU A 23 6.40 15.86 4.34
N ARG A 24 5.08 15.70 4.46
CA ARG A 24 4.16 16.51 5.26
C ARG A 24 3.97 16.00 6.70
N ASN A 25 4.83 15.09 7.17
CA ASN A 25 4.80 14.47 8.49
C ASN A 25 3.55 13.61 8.80
N PHE A 26 2.84 13.12 7.79
CA PHE A 26 1.81 12.13 8.01
C PHE A 26 2.41 10.71 8.11
N GLN A 27 1.78 9.89 8.95
CA GLN A 27 2.12 8.48 9.05
C GLN A 27 1.47 7.71 7.90
N VAL A 28 2.28 7.02 7.11
CA VAL A 28 1.86 6.22 5.95
C VAL A 28 2.47 4.84 6.05
N LEU A 29 1.63 3.81 6.25
CA LEU A 29 2.02 2.41 6.19
C LEU A 29 1.97 1.94 4.74
N ASP A 30 3.03 1.29 4.27
CA ASP A 30 3.06 0.58 3.01
C ASP A 30 2.69 -0.89 3.28
N ALA A 31 1.49 -1.32 2.85
CA ALA A 31 0.99 -2.66 3.09
C ALA A 31 1.77 -3.73 2.31
N ASP A 32 2.24 -3.41 1.12
CA ASP A 32 3.04 -4.35 0.32
C ASP A 32 4.40 -4.61 1.00
N ARG A 33 5.03 -3.57 1.53
CA ARG A 33 6.23 -3.68 2.34
C ARG A 33 5.97 -4.43 3.65
N MET A 34 4.85 -4.16 4.32
CA MET A 34 4.46 -4.86 5.55
C MET A 34 4.32 -6.36 5.32
N VAL A 35 3.77 -6.81 4.19
CA VAL A 35 3.74 -8.24 3.84
C VAL A 35 5.15 -8.83 3.76
N HIS A 36 6.10 -8.12 3.17
CA HIS A 36 7.49 -8.60 3.13
C HIS A 36 8.13 -8.67 4.52
N GLU A 37 7.83 -7.73 5.40
CA GLU A 37 8.28 -7.77 6.80
C GLU A 37 7.65 -8.95 7.55
N LEU A 38 6.36 -9.20 7.36
CA LEU A 38 5.66 -10.37 7.91
C LEU A 38 6.27 -11.70 7.42
N TYR A 39 6.62 -11.80 6.14
CA TYR A 39 7.30 -12.97 5.58
C TYR A 39 8.66 -13.23 6.21
N ARG A 40 9.35 -12.18 6.63
CA ARG A 40 10.67 -12.28 7.27
C ARG A 40 10.54 -12.60 8.76
N ASP A 41 9.65 -11.91 9.48
CA ASP A 41 9.69 -11.83 10.94
C ASP A 41 8.59 -12.64 11.64
N CYS A 42 7.45 -12.93 10.97
CA CYS A 42 6.35 -13.65 11.59
C CYS A 42 6.52 -15.16 11.45
N VAL A 43 6.83 -15.81 12.56
CA VAL A 43 7.07 -17.27 12.60
C VAL A 43 5.79 -18.05 12.28
N GLU A 44 4.67 -17.61 12.82
CA GLU A 44 3.35 -18.25 12.64
C GLU A 44 2.93 -18.19 11.18
N LEU A 45 3.06 -17.03 10.53
CA LEU A 45 2.76 -16.88 9.10
C LEU A 45 3.64 -17.80 8.25
N ARG A 46 4.94 -17.89 8.55
CA ARG A 46 5.84 -18.79 7.81
C ARG A 46 5.46 -20.26 7.99
N ALA A 47 5.03 -20.66 9.17
CA ALA A 47 4.56 -22.03 9.44
C ALA A 47 3.30 -22.34 8.62
N GLU A 48 2.32 -21.45 8.56
CA GLU A 48 1.12 -21.62 7.73
C GLU A 48 1.45 -21.66 6.24
N MET A 49 2.40 -20.82 5.78
CA MET A 49 2.88 -20.83 4.41
C MET A 49 3.54 -22.18 4.06
N ALA A 50 4.40 -22.70 4.95
CA ALA A 50 5.04 -24.00 4.75
C ALA A 50 4.02 -25.16 4.75
N ALA A 51 3.02 -25.12 5.63
CA ALA A 51 1.98 -26.12 5.68
C ALA A 51 1.17 -26.23 4.38
N PHE A 52 0.94 -25.12 3.69
CA PHE A 52 0.19 -25.10 2.43
C PHE A 52 1.08 -25.20 1.17
N PHE A 53 2.15 -24.41 1.11
CA PHE A 53 3.02 -24.34 -0.07
C PHE A 53 4.21 -25.31 0.01
N GLY A 54 4.39 -26.03 1.11
CA GLY A 54 5.52 -26.91 1.39
C GLY A 54 6.77 -26.15 1.86
N GLU A 55 7.68 -26.83 2.56
CA GLU A 55 8.89 -26.26 3.14
C GLU A 55 9.78 -25.52 2.14
N ALA A 56 9.76 -25.92 0.85
CA ALA A 56 10.49 -25.24 -0.22
C ALA A 56 10.09 -23.76 -0.43
N CYS A 57 8.93 -23.34 0.11
CA CYS A 57 8.53 -21.93 0.08
C CYS A 57 9.27 -21.08 1.12
N LEU A 58 10.02 -21.69 2.05
CA LEU A 58 10.80 -20.97 3.05
C LEU A 58 12.24 -20.78 2.62
N THR A 59 12.84 -19.72 3.11
CA THR A 59 14.26 -19.43 3.05
C THR A 59 14.80 -19.17 4.45
N PRO A 60 16.11 -19.19 4.70
CA PRO A 60 16.66 -18.80 5.99
C PRO A 60 16.23 -17.41 6.48
N THR A 61 15.87 -16.53 5.56
CA THR A 61 15.54 -15.12 5.85
C THR A 61 14.06 -14.78 5.62
N GLY A 62 13.18 -15.77 5.39
CA GLY A 62 11.75 -15.52 5.20
C GLY A 62 11.06 -16.45 4.21
N VAL A 63 10.21 -15.90 3.34
CA VAL A 63 9.45 -16.63 2.31
C VAL A 63 10.08 -16.39 0.93
N ASN A 64 10.18 -17.46 0.14
CA ASN A 64 10.61 -17.41 -1.27
C ASN A 64 9.48 -16.83 -2.14
N SER A 65 9.48 -15.51 -2.26
CA SER A 65 8.45 -14.78 -3.02
C SER A 65 8.41 -15.17 -4.51
N ALA A 66 9.53 -15.56 -5.11
CA ALA A 66 9.57 -16.01 -6.51
C ALA A 66 8.81 -17.33 -6.68
N LEU A 67 9.08 -18.32 -5.82
CA LEU A 67 8.36 -19.60 -5.84
C LEU A 67 6.85 -19.41 -5.61
N ILE A 68 6.47 -18.52 -4.67
CA ILE A 68 5.06 -18.21 -4.42
C ILE A 68 4.44 -17.55 -5.65
N ALA A 69 5.13 -16.57 -6.25
CA ALA A 69 4.65 -15.89 -7.46
C ALA A 69 4.38 -16.90 -8.58
N ASP A 70 5.30 -17.79 -8.87
CA ASP A 70 5.14 -18.83 -9.91
C ASP A 70 3.89 -19.70 -9.67
N ARG A 71 3.66 -20.10 -8.41
CA ARG A 71 2.50 -20.92 -8.05
C ARG A 71 1.18 -20.19 -8.21
N ILE A 72 1.09 -18.94 -7.72
CA ILE A 72 -0.15 -18.15 -7.81
C ILE A 72 -0.43 -17.62 -9.23
N PHE A 73 0.58 -17.56 -10.09
CA PHE A 73 0.37 -17.28 -11.52
C PHE A 73 -0.20 -18.48 -12.24
N ALA A 74 0.21 -19.69 -11.88
CA ALA A 74 -0.26 -20.92 -12.49
C ALA A 74 -1.63 -21.37 -11.99
N ASP A 75 -2.01 -21.02 -10.75
CA ASP A 75 -3.21 -21.52 -10.08
C ASP A 75 -3.92 -20.39 -9.29
N ALA A 76 -5.14 -20.07 -9.74
CA ALA A 76 -5.98 -19.05 -9.07
C ALA A 76 -6.39 -19.50 -7.66
N SER A 77 -6.57 -20.80 -7.41
CA SER A 77 -6.93 -21.32 -6.08
C SER A 77 -5.78 -21.15 -5.09
N ALA A 78 -4.54 -21.31 -5.56
CA ALA A 78 -3.35 -21.04 -4.76
C ALA A 78 -3.26 -19.56 -4.34
N ARG A 79 -3.66 -18.64 -5.24
CA ARG A 79 -3.75 -17.21 -4.94
C ARG A 79 -4.77 -16.91 -3.84
N GLU A 80 -5.99 -17.44 -3.97
CA GLU A 80 -7.03 -17.25 -2.95
C GLU A 80 -6.57 -17.78 -1.59
N LYS A 81 -5.86 -18.90 -1.59
CA LYS A 81 -5.35 -19.49 -0.36
C LYS A 81 -4.24 -18.64 0.25
N LEU A 82 -3.33 -18.12 -0.58
CA LEU A 82 -2.30 -17.17 -0.13
C LEU A 82 -2.94 -15.96 0.56
N GLU A 83 -3.96 -15.38 -0.08
CA GLU A 83 -4.68 -14.23 0.45
C GLU A 83 -5.35 -14.56 1.79
N LYS A 84 -5.98 -15.73 1.91
CA LYS A 84 -6.58 -16.20 3.17
C LYS A 84 -5.55 -16.41 4.30
N ILE A 85 -4.33 -16.82 3.97
CA ILE A 85 -3.25 -16.98 4.95
C ILE A 85 -2.69 -15.61 5.35
N VAL A 86 -2.39 -14.73 4.39
CA VAL A 86 -1.63 -13.50 4.63
C VAL A 86 -2.50 -12.37 5.19
N TYR A 87 -3.73 -12.20 4.70
CA TYR A 87 -4.55 -11.04 5.07
C TYR A 87 -4.90 -10.94 6.56
N PRO A 88 -5.14 -12.01 7.33
CA PRO A 88 -5.34 -11.88 8.77
C PRO A 88 -4.16 -11.24 9.50
N TYR A 89 -2.93 -11.60 9.11
CA TYR A 89 -1.71 -11.02 9.70
C TYR A 89 -1.53 -9.55 9.27
N LEU A 90 -1.77 -9.27 8.00
CA LEU A 90 -1.70 -7.90 7.50
C LEU A 90 -2.76 -7.01 8.16
N THR A 91 -4.00 -7.48 8.29
CA THR A 91 -5.09 -6.76 8.96
C THR A 91 -4.73 -6.44 10.41
N ARG A 92 -4.16 -7.42 11.14
CA ARG A 92 -3.68 -7.19 12.51
C ARG A 92 -2.56 -6.15 12.57
N ALA A 93 -1.59 -6.20 11.64
CA ALA A 93 -0.50 -5.22 11.59
C ALA A 93 -1.01 -3.81 11.28
N VAL A 94 -1.97 -3.68 10.37
CA VAL A 94 -2.64 -2.42 10.05
C VAL A 94 -3.46 -1.91 11.25
N ASP A 95 -4.15 -2.79 11.98
CA ASP A 95 -4.88 -2.40 13.18
C ASP A 95 -3.94 -1.87 14.27
N VAL A 96 -2.83 -2.55 14.51
CA VAL A 96 -1.78 -2.06 15.43
C VAL A 96 -1.26 -0.70 14.98
N PHE A 97 -0.99 -0.52 13.70
CA PHE A 97 -0.55 0.77 13.16
C PHE A 97 -1.59 1.87 13.40
N PHE A 98 -2.87 1.60 13.19
CA PHE A 98 -3.92 2.59 13.44
C PHE A 98 -4.11 2.89 14.92
N ASN A 99 -3.92 1.92 15.81
CA ASN A 99 -4.16 2.07 17.25
C ASN A 99 -2.89 2.43 18.05
N ALA A 100 -1.70 2.50 17.41
CA ALA A 100 -0.49 2.94 18.09
C ALA A 100 -0.64 4.37 18.58
N ASP A 101 -0.26 4.66 19.82
CA ASP A 101 -0.27 6.03 20.35
C ASP A 101 0.63 6.94 19.51
N ALA A 102 0.18 8.17 19.26
CA ALA A 102 0.92 9.16 18.48
C ALA A 102 2.31 9.48 19.07
N ASN A 103 2.54 9.15 20.33
CA ASN A 103 3.78 9.35 21.06
C ASN A 103 4.71 8.12 21.07
N ALA A 104 4.27 6.96 20.59
CA ALA A 104 5.11 5.78 20.45
C ALA A 104 5.88 5.82 19.11
N THR A 105 6.76 6.79 18.94
CA THR A 105 7.72 6.88 17.84
C THR A 105 8.81 5.83 18.03
N GLY A 106 8.54 4.58 17.66
CA GLY A 106 9.52 3.51 17.85
C GLY A 106 9.38 2.32 16.90
N VAL A 107 8.28 2.18 16.19
CA VAL A 107 8.12 1.01 15.29
C VAL A 107 7.59 1.47 13.94
N ALA A 108 8.42 1.45 12.99
CA ALA A 108 8.26 1.45 11.54
C ALA A 108 8.83 2.67 10.83
N ASN A 109 10.13 2.66 10.60
CA ASN A 109 10.79 3.24 9.41
C ASN A 109 12.30 2.99 9.47
N SER A 110 12.74 1.73 9.55
CA SER A 110 14.16 1.39 9.60
C SER A 110 14.75 1.05 8.22
N ALA A 111 14.56 1.90 7.21
CA ALA A 111 15.30 1.72 5.97
C ALA A 111 15.75 3.00 5.23
N ASP A 112 15.35 4.21 5.65
CA ASP A 112 15.85 5.45 5.03
C ASP A 112 16.31 6.52 6.03
N ALA A 113 16.68 6.12 7.26
CA ALA A 113 17.25 7.04 8.25
C ALA A 113 18.78 7.16 8.12
N LYS A 114 19.26 7.68 6.98
CA LYS A 114 20.56 8.37 6.91
C LYS A 114 20.33 9.77 6.36
N GLY A 115 20.12 10.72 7.29
CA GLY A 115 20.20 12.14 7.00
C GLY A 115 18.93 12.93 7.28
N ALA A 116 18.55 13.09 8.55
CA ALA A 116 17.91 14.30 9.06
C ALA A 116 17.78 14.21 10.60
N ALA A 117 18.86 14.47 11.29
CA ALA A 117 18.78 14.93 12.68
C ALA A 117 18.34 16.40 12.65
N GLY A 118 17.19 16.69 13.24
CA GLY A 118 16.82 18.04 13.63
C GLY A 118 15.71 18.70 12.82
N ALA A 119 14.47 18.47 13.22
CA ALA A 119 13.44 19.50 13.14
C ALA A 119 12.31 19.15 14.13
N GLY A 120 12.04 20.13 15.00
CA GLY A 120 11.19 19.99 16.15
C GLY A 120 9.74 19.62 15.85
N ASN A 121 9.09 19.13 16.90
CA ASN A 121 7.66 18.97 17.06
C ASN A 121 6.88 20.21 16.58
N ALA A 122 6.52 20.25 15.31
CA ALA A 122 5.39 21.05 14.88
C ALA A 122 4.15 20.17 15.13
N THR A 123 3.60 20.27 16.32
CA THR A 123 2.25 19.80 16.63
C THR A 123 1.30 20.49 15.65
N ASN A 124 0.73 19.73 14.73
CA ASN A 124 -0.48 20.12 13.99
C ASN A 124 -1.64 20.25 15.00
N ALA A 125 -1.62 21.30 15.81
CA ALA A 125 -2.68 21.60 16.76
C ALA A 125 -3.92 22.02 15.95
N GLY A 126 -4.86 21.08 15.76
CA GLY A 126 -6.12 21.33 15.06
C GLY A 126 -6.51 20.27 14.02
N VAL A 127 -5.60 19.47 13.50
CA VAL A 127 -5.91 18.40 12.57
C VAL A 127 -6.33 17.15 13.37
N LYS A 128 -7.50 16.57 13.08
CA LYS A 128 -7.84 15.22 13.53
C LYS A 128 -6.66 14.31 13.19
N SER A 129 -6.21 13.46 14.12
CA SER A 129 -5.12 12.55 13.83
C SER A 129 -5.51 11.69 12.62
N VAL A 130 -4.73 11.77 11.54
CA VAL A 130 -4.97 11.07 10.27
C VAL A 130 -3.83 10.10 10.05
N ARG A 131 -4.14 8.88 9.68
CA ARG A 131 -3.16 7.86 9.27
C ARG A 131 -3.55 7.27 7.93
N PHE A 132 -2.54 6.96 7.14
CA PHE A 132 -2.69 6.43 5.79
C PHE A 132 -2.15 5.01 5.69
N VAL A 133 -2.83 4.18 4.90
CA VAL A 133 -2.32 2.87 4.47
C VAL A 133 -2.29 2.85 2.95
N GLU A 134 -1.12 2.59 2.38
CA GLU A 134 -0.94 2.40 0.95
C GLU A 134 -1.00 0.91 0.61
N ALA A 135 -1.85 0.51 -0.35
CA ALA A 135 -1.89 -0.85 -0.89
C ALA A 135 -2.20 -0.85 -2.39
N ALA A 136 -1.65 -1.83 -3.11
CA ALA A 136 -1.86 -1.93 -4.55
C ALA A 136 -3.34 -2.21 -4.90
N LEU A 137 -3.99 -3.13 -4.18
CA LEU A 137 -5.34 -3.60 -4.50
C LEU A 137 -6.15 -3.84 -3.21
N PHE A 138 -6.76 -2.81 -2.66
CA PHE A 138 -7.67 -2.96 -1.52
C PHE A 138 -8.89 -3.83 -1.83
N SER A 139 -9.34 -3.86 -3.09
CA SER A 139 -10.47 -4.69 -3.52
C SER A 139 -10.30 -6.19 -3.22
N ARG A 140 -9.06 -6.64 -3.00
CA ARG A 140 -8.76 -8.04 -2.62
C ARG A 140 -8.68 -8.26 -1.12
N ALA A 141 -8.72 -7.22 -0.32
CA ALA A 141 -8.60 -7.27 1.13
C ALA A 141 -9.80 -6.59 1.82
N PRO A 142 -11.01 -7.19 1.76
CA PRO A 142 -12.23 -6.59 2.30
C PRO A 142 -12.08 -6.19 3.78
N SER A 143 -11.41 -7.00 4.58
CA SER A 143 -11.17 -6.70 6.00
C SER A 143 -10.34 -5.43 6.22
N LEU A 144 -9.41 -5.12 5.31
CA LEU A 144 -8.70 -3.85 5.36
C LEU A 144 -9.61 -2.68 4.95
N VAL A 145 -10.45 -2.87 3.92
CA VAL A 145 -11.41 -1.85 3.48
C VAL A 145 -12.38 -1.50 4.59
N GLU A 146 -12.86 -2.48 5.35
CA GLU A 146 -13.77 -2.26 6.48
C GLU A 146 -13.17 -1.33 7.55
N MET A 147 -11.87 -1.39 7.77
CA MET A 147 -11.16 -0.56 8.75
C MET A 147 -10.97 0.88 8.33
N LEU A 148 -11.14 1.20 7.05
CA LEU A 148 -10.89 2.54 6.50
C LEU A 148 -12.15 3.40 6.55
N ASP A 149 -11.97 4.70 6.78
CA ASP A 149 -13.04 5.71 6.68
C ASP A 149 -13.16 6.25 5.26
N GLU A 150 -12.03 6.47 4.60
CA GLU A 150 -11.96 7.02 3.23
C GLU A 150 -10.97 6.22 2.38
N ILE A 151 -11.15 6.29 1.05
CA ILE A 151 -10.22 5.73 0.08
C ILE A 151 -9.82 6.81 -0.92
N TRP A 152 -8.53 7.03 -1.04
CA TRP A 152 -7.92 7.90 -2.03
C TRP A 152 -7.39 7.05 -3.19
N ILE A 153 -7.96 7.25 -4.37
CA ILE A 153 -7.59 6.54 -5.59
C ILE A 153 -6.60 7.42 -6.36
N VAL A 154 -5.36 6.97 -6.47
CA VAL A 154 -4.37 7.62 -7.34
C VAL A 154 -4.56 7.08 -8.75
N ASP A 155 -4.85 7.96 -9.68
CA ASP A 155 -5.02 7.61 -11.09
C ASP A 155 -4.05 8.38 -12.00
N ALA A 156 -3.79 7.82 -13.17
CA ALA A 156 -2.97 8.44 -14.22
C ALA A 156 -3.40 7.91 -15.59
N PRO A 157 -3.32 8.72 -16.63
CA PRO A 157 -3.59 8.28 -18.00
C PRO A 157 -2.80 7.03 -18.37
N GLU A 158 -3.42 6.11 -19.09
CA GLU A 158 -2.80 4.82 -19.45
C GLU A 158 -1.43 5.00 -20.12
N ARG A 159 -1.31 6.00 -21.00
CA ARG A 159 -0.04 6.35 -21.65
C ARG A 159 1.05 6.69 -20.63
N VAL A 160 0.73 7.45 -19.60
CA VAL A 160 1.68 7.84 -18.53
C VAL A 160 2.08 6.62 -17.70
N ARG A 161 1.11 5.76 -17.36
CA ARG A 161 1.38 4.52 -16.65
C ARG A 161 2.29 3.58 -17.43
N LEU A 162 2.03 3.41 -18.73
CA LEU A 162 2.86 2.61 -19.64
C LEU A 162 4.30 3.13 -19.67
N GLN A 163 4.49 4.42 -19.91
CA GLN A 163 5.81 5.05 -19.93
C GLN A 163 6.57 4.82 -18.61
N ARG A 164 5.91 4.97 -17.46
CA ARG A 164 6.51 4.74 -16.15
C ARG A 164 6.94 3.28 -15.94
N LEU A 165 6.16 2.34 -16.44
CA LEU A 165 6.48 0.91 -16.32
C LEU A 165 7.65 0.51 -17.20
N VAL A 166 7.69 1.02 -18.43
CA VAL A 166 8.83 0.83 -19.35
C VAL A 166 10.10 1.45 -18.78
N ALA A 167 10.02 2.65 -18.21
CA ALA A 167 11.16 3.30 -17.56
C ALA A 167 11.68 2.53 -16.32
N ARG A 168 10.84 1.66 -15.73
CA ARG A 168 11.22 0.74 -14.64
C ARG A 168 11.77 -0.60 -15.14
N GLY A 169 11.96 -0.76 -16.46
CA GLY A 169 12.59 -1.94 -17.05
C GLY A 169 11.63 -3.03 -17.56
N LEU A 170 10.30 -2.79 -17.56
CA LEU A 170 9.38 -3.73 -18.21
C LEU A 170 9.41 -3.55 -19.74
N SER A 171 9.21 -4.65 -20.46
CA SER A 171 8.89 -4.54 -21.90
C SER A 171 7.54 -3.83 -22.07
N GLU A 172 7.33 -3.16 -23.20
CA GLU A 172 6.07 -2.46 -23.48
C GLU A 172 4.88 -3.43 -23.47
N ASN A 173 5.04 -4.62 -24.02
CA ASN A 173 4.02 -5.67 -24.03
C ASN A 173 3.67 -6.16 -22.61
N ASP A 174 4.66 -6.37 -21.75
CA ASP A 174 4.41 -6.76 -20.37
C ASP A 174 3.77 -5.65 -19.56
N ALA A 175 4.17 -4.41 -19.79
CA ALA A 175 3.59 -3.24 -19.15
C ALA A 175 2.11 -3.08 -19.54
N ALA A 176 1.78 -3.17 -20.84
CA ALA A 176 0.42 -3.10 -21.35
C ALA A 176 -0.46 -4.23 -20.78
N ARG A 177 0.04 -5.46 -20.79
CA ARG A 177 -0.66 -6.62 -20.21
C ARG A 177 -0.94 -6.43 -18.72
N ARG A 178 -0.01 -5.89 -17.94
CA ARG A 178 -0.21 -5.64 -16.50
C ARG A 178 -1.22 -4.53 -16.26
N ILE A 179 -1.24 -3.50 -17.09
CA ILE A 179 -2.24 -2.42 -17.02
C ILE A 179 -3.63 -2.99 -17.31
N GLU A 180 -3.77 -3.80 -18.37
CA GLU A 180 -5.04 -4.43 -18.72
C GLU A 180 -5.55 -5.37 -17.63
N ASN A 181 -4.68 -6.19 -17.04
CA ASN A 181 -5.03 -7.10 -15.94
C ASN A 181 -5.51 -6.39 -14.67
N GLN A 182 -5.25 -5.09 -14.54
CA GLN A 182 -5.72 -4.26 -13.43
C GLN A 182 -6.82 -3.27 -13.85
N ARG A 183 -7.36 -3.39 -15.06
CA ARG A 183 -8.47 -2.54 -15.50
C ARG A 183 -9.65 -2.69 -14.56
N GLY A 184 -10.13 -1.56 -14.02
CA GLY A 184 -11.23 -1.54 -13.05
C GLY A 184 -10.90 -2.04 -11.63
N ALA A 185 -9.67 -2.50 -11.35
CA ALA A 185 -9.31 -3.05 -10.03
C ALA A 185 -9.33 -2.04 -8.87
N CYS A 186 -9.35 -0.74 -9.19
CA CYS A 186 -9.48 0.35 -8.23
C CYS A 186 -10.73 1.21 -8.51
N ALA A 187 -11.74 0.67 -9.20
CA ALA A 187 -12.97 1.41 -9.49
C ALA A 187 -13.70 1.77 -8.19
N PRO A 188 -14.26 3.00 -8.08
CA PRO A 188 -14.95 3.45 -6.87
C PRO A 188 -16.06 2.51 -6.39
N GLU A 189 -16.74 1.84 -7.31
CA GLU A 189 -17.83 0.89 -7.06
C GLU A 189 -17.41 -0.33 -6.23
N LEU A 190 -16.11 -0.61 -6.18
CA LEU A 190 -15.54 -1.70 -5.36
C LEU A 190 -15.47 -1.36 -3.86
N PHE A 191 -15.75 -0.12 -3.49
CA PHE A 191 -15.65 0.39 -2.13
C PHE A 191 -16.98 0.99 -1.64
N PRO A 192 -18.07 0.21 -1.60
CA PRO A 192 -19.40 0.71 -1.22
C PRO A 192 -19.36 1.29 0.20
N GLY A 193 -20.04 2.44 0.38
CA GLY A 193 -20.14 3.10 1.69
C GLY A 193 -18.88 3.86 2.13
N LYS A 194 -17.81 3.90 1.34
CA LYS A 194 -16.61 4.69 1.62
C LYS A 194 -16.66 6.03 0.89
N ARG A 195 -16.13 7.07 1.55
CA ARG A 195 -15.84 8.34 0.85
C ARG A 195 -14.65 8.10 -0.09
N ILE A 196 -14.83 8.46 -1.36
CA ILE A 196 -13.78 8.30 -2.38
C ILE A 196 -13.27 9.67 -2.79
N CYS A 197 -11.95 9.82 -2.81
CA CYS A 197 -11.27 10.97 -3.42
C CYS A 197 -10.33 10.46 -4.51
N THR A 198 -10.28 11.13 -5.65
CA THR A 198 -9.36 10.78 -6.73
C THR A 198 -8.25 11.81 -6.84
N ILE A 199 -7.01 11.34 -6.92
CA ILE A 199 -5.81 12.15 -7.11
C ILE A 199 -5.27 11.83 -8.50
N MET A 200 -5.33 12.80 -9.40
CA MET A 200 -4.77 12.66 -10.75
C MET A 200 -3.27 12.92 -10.73
N ASN A 201 -2.51 11.95 -11.23
CA ASN A 201 -1.06 12.01 -11.32
C ASN A 201 -0.60 11.83 -12.78
N ASP A 202 -0.79 12.86 -13.58
CA ASP A 202 -0.44 12.88 -15.00
C ASP A 202 1.04 13.16 -15.28
N GLY A 203 1.84 13.47 -14.25
CA GLY A 203 3.29 13.66 -14.32
C GLY A 203 3.79 14.96 -13.72
N ASP A 204 2.92 15.93 -13.48
CA ASP A 204 3.30 17.17 -12.82
C ASP A 204 3.21 17.02 -11.29
N ARG A 205 4.37 17.21 -10.63
CA ARG A 205 4.46 17.15 -9.16
C ARG A 205 3.60 18.22 -8.49
N SER A 206 3.62 19.45 -9.01
CA SER A 206 2.92 20.58 -8.39
C SER A 206 1.41 20.38 -8.39
N GLN A 207 0.86 19.76 -9.43
CA GLN A 207 -0.57 19.42 -9.50
C GLN A 207 -0.96 18.39 -8.45
N VAL A 208 -0.14 17.36 -8.22
CA VAL A 208 -0.39 16.37 -7.18
C VAL A 208 -0.30 17.00 -5.80
N GLU A 209 0.68 17.86 -5.58
CA GLU A 209 0.84 18.60 -4.30
C GLU A 209 -0.36 19.50 -4.03
N SER A 210 -0.86 20.25 -5.02
CA SER A 210 -2.05 21.09 -4.87
C SER A 210 -3.29 20.25 -4.52
N GLN A 211 -3.53 19.14 -5.24
CA GLN A 211 -4.65 18.25 -4.92
C GLN A 211 -4.55 17.67 -3.50
N LEU A 212 -3.33 17.32 -3.05
CA LEU A 212 -3.12 16.85 -1.69
C LEU A 212 -3.41 17.95 -0.66
N ASP A 213 -2.97 19.18 -0.91
CA ASP A 213 -3.18 20.29 0.00
C ASP A 213 -4.67 20.61 0.14
N ASP A 214 -5.43 20.57 -0.97
CA ASP A 214 -6.90 20.74 -0.98
C ASP A 214 -7.60 19.63 -0.17
N LEU A 215 -7.20 18.37 -0.36
CA LEU A 215 -7.76 17.24 0.37
C LEU A 215 -7.44 17.30 1.87
N LEU A 216 -6.23 17.67 2.22
CA LEU A 216 -5.79 17.80 3.62
C LEU A 216 -6.43 19.00 4.33
N GLU A 217 -6.75 20.07 3.60
CA GLU A 217 -7.46 21.24 4.18
C GLU A 217 -8.88 20.86 4.65
N VAL A 218 -9.58 20.01 3.90
CA VAL A 218 -10.93 19.51 4.26
C VAL A 218 -10.89 18.61 5.51
N LEU A 219 -9.72 18.07 5.89
CA LEU A 219 -9.58 17.20 7.06
C LEU A 219 -9.29 17.96 8.37
N LYS A 220 -9.05 19.28 8.29
CA LYS A 220 -8.85 20.15 9.46
C LYS A 220 -10.18 20.46 10.14
#